data_56e4138fe407714e278a9930673c23eb
#
_entry.id   56e4138fe407714e278a9930673c23eb
#
_cell.length_a   1.000
_cell.length_b   1.000
_cell.length_c   1.000
_cell.angle_alpha   90.00
_cell.angle_beta   90.00
_cell.angle_gamma   90.00
#
_symmetry.space_group_name_H-M   'P 1'
#
loop_
_entity.id
_entity.type
_entity.pdbx_description
1 polymer ?
#
loop_
_entity_poly.entity_id
_entity_poly.type
_entity_poly.pdbx_seq_one_letter_code
_entity_poly.pdbx_strand_id
1 'polypeptide(L)'
;MADIFHEYLPYPVRLTNDANAASLGEAKFGAGKSYETIIMLTLGTGVGGGIIINGKLYEGNEGKGAELGHSVIVVDGEQCTCGRKGCLETYASATALIRETKKAMHANRRSLMWKVCPDIDLVGGKVPFEAAKQGDKVAIEVLDNYIKYLGEGILNFCNIFRPNVVVLSGGIANAGDYLFDRINKYIKDRNYGYKMTPEVKVVPAELGYDSGKIGAAALFFE
;
A
#
# COMPACT_ATOMS: atom_id res chain seq x y z
N MET A 1 19.21 14.00 -14.64
CA MET A 1 17.85 14.45 -15.08
C MET A 1 17.55 15.88 -14.58
N ALA A 2 17.76 16.22 -13.31
CA ALA A 2 17.60 17.60 -12.83
C ALA A 2 18.45 18.60 -13.66
N ASP A 3 19.71 18.27 -13.97
CA ASP A 3 20.61 19.10 -14.75
C ASP A 3 20.05 19.42 -16.15
N ILE A 4 19.38 18.46 -16.79
CA ILE A 4 18.73 18.66 -18.09
C ILE A 4 17.61 19.71 -18.00
N PHE A 5 16.82 19.67 -16.91
CA PHE A 5 15.78 20.68 -16.71
C PHE A 5 16.36 22.05 -16.42
N HIS A 6 17.52 22.15 -15.74
CA HIS A 6 18.21 23.42 -15.49
C HIS A 6 18.72 24.11 -16.77
N GLU A 7 18.95 23.38 -17.87
CA GLU A 7 19.31 23.97 -19.17
C GLU A 7 18.14 24.77 -19.78
N TYR A 8 16.88 24.43 -19.41
CA TYR A 8 15.67 25.03 -20.00
C TYR A 8 14.88 25.88 -19.02
N LEU A 9 15.06 25.66 -17.71
CA LEU A 9 14.28 26.32 -16.67
C LEU A 9 15.18 27.05 -15.67
N PRO A 10 14.99 28.37 -15.46
CA PRO A 10 15.80 29.17 -14.52
C PRO A 10 15.35 28.94 -13.04
N TYR A 11 14.67 27.86 -12.75
CA TYR A 11 14.11 27.58 -11.42
C TYR A 11 14.76 26.33 -10.79
N PRO A 12 14.80 26.24 -9.46
CA PRO A 12 15.23 25.02 -8.77
C PRO A 12 14.38 23.82 -9.21
N VAL A 13 15.03 22.69 -9.48
CA VAL A 13 14.36 21.42 -9.82
C VAL A 13 14.69 20.39 -8.74
N ARG A 14 13.67 19.77 -8.17
CA ARG A 14 13.81 18.63 -7.26
C ARG A 14 13.12 17.41 -7.87
N LEU A 15 13.72 16.26 -7.70
CA LEU A 15 13.20 14.99 -8.19
C LEU A 15 13.02 14.05 -7.01
N THR A 16 11.92 13.32 -6.99
CA THR A 16 11.68 12.23 -6.04
C THR A 16 10.86 11.15 -6.71
N ASN A 17 10.74 10.00 -6.06
CA ASN A 17 9.88 8.90 -6.47
C ASN A 17 8.39 9.28 -6.26
N ASP A 18 7.47 8.70 -7.03
CA ASP A 18 6.04 8.98 -6.99
C ASP A 18 5.40 8.63 -5.63
N ALA A 19 5.80 7.49 -5.04
CA ALA A 19 5.32 7.10 -3.71
C ALA A 19 5.88 8.00 -2.60
N ASN A 20 7.13 8.45 -2.73
CA ASN A 20 7.72 9.43 -1.82
C ASN A 20 6.98 10.78 -1.90
N ALA A 21 6.71 11.27 -3.12
CA ALA A 21 5.92 12.48 -3.30
C ALA A 21 4.54 12.34 -2.66
N ALA A 22 3.81 11.26 -2.95
CA ALA A 22 2.50 11.01 -2.37
C ALA A 22 2.54 10.96 -0.84
N SER A 23 3.57 10.32 -0.27
CA SER A 23 3.75 10.22 1.18
C SER A 23 4.01 11.58 1.84
N LEU A 24 4.81 12.43 1.20
CA LEU A 24 5.04 13.78 1.67
C LEU A 24 3.76 14.64 1.61
N GLY A 25 2.98 14.50 0.53
CA GLY A 25 1.67 15.15 0.41
C GLY A 25 0.74 14.79 1.55
N GLU A 26 0.55 13.50 1.80
CA GLU A 26 -0.29 13.01 2.91
C GLU A 26 0.25 13.42 4.29
N ALA A 27 1.57 13.44 4.46
CA ALA A 27 2.20 13.87 5.71
C ALA A 27 1.98 15.35 6.01
N LYS A 28 2.01 16.22 5.00
CA LYS A 28 1.89 17.66 5.19
C LYS A 28 0.43 18.15 5.18
N PHE A 29 -0.42 17.55 4.35
CA PHE A 29 -1.75 18.11 4.02
C PHE A 29 -2.90 17.10 4.11
N GLY A 30 -2.62 15.81 4.26
CA GLY A 30 -3.62 14.75 4.28
C GLY A 30 -3.70 13.98 5.60
N ALA A 31 -3.93 12.69 5.51
CA ALA A 31 -4.15 11.77 6.64
C ALA A 31 -2.99 11.75 7.65
N GLY A 32 -1.80 12.14 7.23
CA GLY A 32 -0.58 12.15 8.05
C GLY A 32 -0.31 13.46 8.79
N LYS A 33 -1.01 14.56 8.51
CA LYS A 33 -0.67 15.93 8.93
C LYS A 33 -0.45 16.17 10.44
N SER A 34 -0.98 15.28 11.28
CA SER A 34 -0.86 15.39 12.75
C SER A 34 0.19 14.44 13.34
N TYR A 35 0.98 13.78 12.51
CA TYR A 35 1.92 12.73 12.91
C TYR A 35 3.34 13.05 12.45
N GLU A 36 4.33 12.67 13.26
CA GLU A 36 5.74 12.89 12.95
C GLU A 36 6.37 11.72 12.19
N THR A 37 5.92 10.49 12.47
CA THR A 37 6.46 9.29 11.83
C THR A 37 5.32 8.52 11.16
N ILE A 38 5.42 8.35 9.85
CA ILE A 38 4.36 7.80 9.00
C ILE A 38 4.98 6.78 8.06
N ILE A 39 4.29 5.67 7.88
CA ILE A 39 4.51 4.78 6.75
C ILE A 39 3.32 4.93 5.80
N MET A 40 3.58 5.17 4.54
CA MET A 40 2.57 5.12 3.49
C MET A 40 2.83 3.95 2.55
N LEU A 41 1.76 3.24 2.19
CA LEU A 41 1.78 2.22 1.13
C LEU A 41 0.78 2.60 0.04
N THR A 42 1.23 2.55 -1.21
CA THR A 42 0.36 2.75 -2.38
C THR A 42 0.03 1.39 -2.99
N LEU A 43 -1.24 0.98 -2.92
CA LEU A 43 -1.74 -0.32 -3.35
C LEU A 43 -2.33 -0.22 -4.76
N GLY A 44 -1.46 -0.26 -5.76
CA GLY A 44 -1.77 -0.18 -7.19
C GLY A 44 -1.34 -1.43 -7.94
N THR A 45 -0.88 -1.28 -9.18
CA THR A 45 -0.29 -2.37 -9.99
C THR A 45 0.84 -3.08 -9.22
N GLY A 46 1.66 -2.30 -8.51
CA GLY A 46 2.63 -2.76 -7.53
C GLY A 46 2.28 -2.28 -6.11
N VAL A 47 3.26 -2.35 -5.22
CA VAL A 47 3.22 -1.75 -3.87
C VAL A 47 4.36 -0.75 -3.74
N GLY A 48 4.03 0.53 -3.83
CA GLY A 48 4.97 1.60 -3.51
C GLY A 48 4.99 1.89 -2.02
N GLY A 49 6.08 2.47 -1.54
CA GLY A 49 6.25 2.86 -0.15
C GLY A 49 6.84 4.25 0.01
N GLY A 50 6.50 4.92 1.10
CA GLY A 50 7.16 6.13 1.54
C GLY A 50 7.21 6.19 3.06
N ILE A 51 8.26 6.78 3.57
CA ILE A 51 8.58 6.81 4.99
C ILE A 51 8.82 8.27 5.40
N ILE A 52 8.07 8.72 6.38
CA ILE A 52 8.31 10.01 7.03
C ILE A 52 8.82 9.76 8.43
N ILE A 53 9.93 10.36 8.81
CA ILE A 53 10.53 10.27 10.14
C ILE A 53 10.76 11.68 10.68
N ASN A 54 10.18 11.97 11.84
CA ASN A 54 10.26 13.31 12.47
C ASN A 54 9.83 14.43 11.52
N GLY A 55 8.74 14.18 10.76
CA GLY A 55 8.16 15.13 9.81
C GLY A 55 8.94 15.29 8.51
N LYS A 56 10.01 14.51 8.28
CA LYS A 56 10.88 14.60 7.09
C LYS A 56 10.79 13.32 6.26
N LEU A 57 10.84 13.48 4.94
CA LEU A 57 10.88 12.37 4.00
C LEU A 57 12.20 11.60 4.12
N TYR A 58 12.12 10.27 4.29
CA TYR A 58 13.27 9.38 4.25
C TYR A 58 13.41 8.78 2.85
N GLU A 59 14.41 9.18 2.12
CA GLU A 59 14.67 8.73 0.76
C GLU A 59 15.80 7.66 0.68
N GLY A 60 16.49 7.42 1.79
CA GLY A 60 17.66 6.54 1.81
C GLY A 60 18.86 7.13 1.09
N ASN A 61 19.86 6.28 0.85
CA ASN A 61 21.04 6.70 0.10
C ASN A 61 20.68 6.95 -1.37
N GLU A 62 21.07 8.09 -1.91
CA GLU A 62 20.83 8.51 -3.31
C GLU A 62 19.34 8.46 -3.75
N GLY A 63 18.40 8.61 -2.81
CA GLY A 63 16.97 8.54 -3.13
C GLY A 63 16.46 7.15 -3.52
N LYS A 64 17.19 6.08 -3.18
CA LYS A 64 16.86 4.69 -3.56
C LYS A 64 16.36 3.83 -2.40
N GLY A 65 16.00 4.46 -1.29
CA GLY A 65 15.41 3.79 -0.13
C GLY A 65 13.89 3.70 -0.19
N ALA A 66 13.30 3.24 0.91
CA ALA A 66 11.84 3.13 1.09
C ALA A 66 11.11 2.19 0.12
N GLU A 67 11.82 1.26 -0.52
CA GLU A 67 11.26 0.23 -1.43
C GLU A 67 10.50 -0.86 -0.64
N LEU A 68 9.46 -0.44 0.09
CA LEU A 68 8.74 -1.28 1.05
C LEU A 68 8.05 -2.48 0.38
N GLY A 69 7.55 -2.31 -0.83
CA GLY A 69 6.91 -3.37 -1.61
C GLY A 69 7.87 -4.52 -1.96
N HIS A 70 9.18 -4.27 -1.97
CA HIS A 70 10.20 -5.28 -2.27
C HIS A 70 10.79 -5.95 -1.03
N SER A 71 10.23 -5.68 0.16
CA SER A 71 10.53 -6.45 1.37
C SER A 71 10.01 -7.88 1.23
N VAL A 72 10.86 -8.88 1.47
CA VAL A 72 10.48 -10.30 1.37
C VAL A 72 9.67 -10.69 2.60
N ILE A 73 8.46 -11.19 2.39
CA ILE A 73 7.56 -11.70 3.43
C ILE A 73 7.36 -13.22 3.33
N VAL A 74 7.70 -13.81 2.18
CA VAL A 74 7.64 -15.26 1.97
C VAL A 74 8.96 -15.70 1.32
N VAL A 75 9.83 -16.35 2.07
CA VAL A 75 11.08 -16.87 1.55
C VAL A 75 10.79 -17.90 0.44
N ASP A 76 11.49 -17.80 -0.69
CA ASP A 76 11.30 -18.64 -1.89
C ASP A 76 9.86 -18.61 -2.48
N GLY A 77 9.10 -17.57 -2.17
CA GLY A 77 7.73 -17.39 -2.65
C GLY A 77 7.64 -16.98 -4.11
N GLU A 78 6.55 -16.26 -4.45
CA GLU A 78 6.22 -15.81 -5.81
C GLU A 78 7.33 -14.95 -6.42
N GLN A 79 7.59 -15.12 -7.72
CA GLN A 79 8.59 -14.32 -8.45
C GLN A 79 8.17 -12.85 -8.51
N CYS A 80 9.06 -11.94 -8.12
CA CYS A 80 8.88 -10.50 -8.21
C CYS A 80 9.60 -9.92 -9.45
N THR A 81 9.06 -8.84 -9.99
CA THR A 81 9.64 -8.10 -11.12
C THR A 81 11.01 -7.51 -10.80
N CYS A 82 11.32 -7.27 -9.51
CA CYS A 82 12.64 -6.82 -9.06
C CYS A 82 13.75 -7.90 -9.14
N GLY A 83 13.43 -9.12 -9.57
CA GLY A 83 14.35 -10.25 -9.66
C GLY A 83 14.39 -11.14 -8.42
N ARG A 84 13.88 -10.71 -7.27
CA ARG A 84 13.77 -11.50 -6.04
C ARG A 84 12.49 -12.33 -6.02
N LYS A 85 12.37 -13.22 -5.04
CA LYS A 85 11.14 -13.97 -4.76
C LYS A 85 10.55 -13.56 -3.41
N GLY A 86 9.22 -13.62 -3.30
CA GLY A 86 8.51 -13.48 -2.05
C GLY A 86 8.33 -12.06 -1.54
N CYS A 87 8.51 -11.04 -2.40
CA CYS A 87 8.29 -9.64 -2.05
C CYS A 87 6.81 -9.37 -1.66
N LEU A 88 6.57 -8.44 -0.74
CA LEU A 88 5.24 -8.00 -0.34
C LEU A 88 4.36 -7.66 -1.55
N GLU A 89 4.90 -6.99 -2.55
CA GLU A 89 4.20 -6.61 -3.78
C GLU A 89 3.53 -7.79 -4.48
N THR A 90 4.19 -8.96 -4.49
CA THR A 90 3.65 -10.15 -5.17
C THR A 90 2.44 -10.77 -4.45
N TYR A 91 2.11 -10.30 -3.26
CA TYR A 91 0.97 -10.76 -2.46
C TYR A 91 -0.04 -9.67 -2.11
N ALA A 92 0.40 -8.41 -2.03
CA ALA A 92 -0.41 -7.30 -1.52
C ALA A 92 -0.66 -6.18 -2.55
N SER A 93 -0.26 -6.33 -3.81
CA SER A 93 -0.64 -5.42 -4.88
C SER A 93 -2.05 -5.71 -5.42
N ALA A 94 -2.63 -4.78 -6.18
CA ALA A 94 -3.86 -5.00 -6.92
C ALA A 94 -3.69 -6.13 -7.95
N THR A 95 -2.53 -6.20 -8.62
CA THR A 95 -2.19 -7.29 -9.55
C THR A 95 -2.23 -8.65 -8.86
N ALA A 96 -1.66 -8.74 -7.64
CA ALA A 96 -1.70 -9.96 -6.85
C ALA A 96 -3.13 -10.35 -6.47
N LEU A 97 -3.93 -9.40 -6.00
CA LEU A 97 -5.33 -9.64 -5.64
C LEU A 97 -6.14 -10.13 -6.84
N ILE A 98 -5.99 -9.50 -8.01
CA ILE A 98 -6.66 -9.91 -9.25
C ILE A 98 -6.25 -11.33 -9.66
N ARG A 99 -4.96 -11.64 -9.60
CA ARG A 99 -4.44 -12.98 -9.90
C ARG A 99 -5.07 -14.05 -9.01
N GLU A 100 -5.08 -13.85 -7.71
CA GLU A 100 -5.65 -14.81 -6.76
C GLU A 100 -7.18 -14.90 -6.88
N THR A 101 -7.85 -13.78 -7.17
CA THR A 101 -9.29 -13.76 -7.49
C THR A 101 -9.60 -14.64 -8.70
N LYS A 102 -8.87 -14.46 -9.81
CA LYS A 102 -9.05 -15.29 -11.03
C LYS A 102 -8.79 -16.77 -10.74
N LYS A 103 -7.73 -17.11 -10.00
CA LYS A 103 -7.46 -18.51 -9.59
C LYS A 103 -8.64 -19.09 -8.78
N ALA A 104 -9.14 -18.34 -7.79
CA ALA A 104 -10.26 -18.78 -6.96
C ALA A 104 -11.55 -18.92 -7.75
N MET A 105 -11.84 -18.03 -8.70
CA MET A 105 -13.00 -18.13 -9.60
C MET A 105 -12.92 -19.39 -10.48
N HIS A 106 -11.75 -19.68 -11.06
CA HIS A 106 -11.57 -20.89 -11.88
C HIS A 106 -11.80 -22.17 -11.06
N ALA A 107 -11.32 -22.22 -9.83
CA ALA A 107 -11.50 -23.35 -8.93
C ALA A 107 -12.95 -23.48 -8.43
N ASN A 108 -13.74 -22.40 -8.42
CA ASN A 108 -15.05 -22.34 -7.77
C ASN A 108 -16.11 -21.73 -8.69
N ARG A 109 -16.67 -22.52 -9.59
CA ARG A 109 -17.68 -22.07 -10.58
C ARG A 109 -19.00 -21.59 -9.98
N ARG A 110 -19.26 -21.84 -8.67
CA ARG A 110 -20.46 -21.40 -7.95
C ARG A 110 -20.24 -20.12 -7.14
N SER A 111 -19.03 -19.57 -7.13
CA SER A 111 -18.74 -18.31 -6.43
C SER A 111 -19.56 -17.17 -7.03
N LEU A 112 -20.04 -16.27 -6.15
CA LEU A 112 -20.74 -15.04 -6.57
C LEU A 112 -19.83 -14.08 -7.35
N MET A 113 -18.52 -14.25 -7.29
CA MET A 113 -17.58 -13.47 -8.11
C MET A 113 -17.88 -13.58 -9.60
N TRP A 114 -18.37 -14.75 -10.08
CA TRP A 114 -18.83 -14.94 -11.44
C TRP A 114 -20.11 -14.15 -11.80
N LYS A 115 -20.96 -13.86 -10.78
CA LYS A 115 -22.13 -13.01 -10.96
C LYS A 115 -21.73 -11.53 -11.01
N VAL A 116 -20.73 -11.14 -10.21
CA VAL A 116 -20.18 -9.78 -10.17
C VAL A 116 -19.43 -9.47 -11.47
N CYS A 117 -18.61 -10.40 -11.95
CA CYS A 117 -17.83 -10.27 -13.18
C CYS A 117 -17.86 -11.59 -13.95
N PRO A 118 -18.75 -11.73 -14.96
CA PRO A 118 -18.86 -12.95 -15.75
C PRO A 118 -17.66 -13.22 -16.66
N ASP A 119 -16.97 -12.17 -17.09
CA ASP A 119 -15.79 -12.26 -17.94
C ASP A 119 -14.52 -12.25 -17.07
N ILE A 120 -13.79 -13.37 -17.10
CA ILE A 120 -12.58 -13.56 -16.31
C ILE A 120 -11.47 -12.55 -16.68
N ASP A 121 -11.42 -12.11 -17.92
CA ASP A 121 -10.40 -11.18 -18.39
C ASP A 121 -10.63 -9.76 -17.86
N LEU A 122 -11.88 -9.43 -17.55
CA LEU A 122 -12.29 -8.14 -16.99
C LEU A 122 -12.26 -8.10 -15.45
N VAL A 123 -11.85 -9.18 -14.78
CA VAL A 123 -11.77 -9.20 -13.31
C VAL A 123 -10.80 -8.16 -12.80
N GLY A 124 -11.32 -7.23 -12.01
CA GLY A 124 -10.58 -6.18 -11.32
C GLY A 124 -10.57 -6.34 -9.79
N GLY A 125 -9.79 -5.51 -9.11
CA GLY A 125 -9.61 -5.58 -7.64
C GLY A 125 -10.90 -5.39 -6.83
N LYS A 126 -11.98 -4.85 -7.40
CA LYS A 126 -13.29 -4.67 -6.72
C LYS A 126 -14.09 -5.97 -6.61
N VAL A 127 -13.90 -6.90 -7.55
CA VAL A 127 -14.72 -8.13 -7.67
C VAL A 127 -14.77 -8.94 -6.38
N PRO A 128 -13.65 -9.29 -5.73
CA PRO A 128 -13.70 -10.08 -4.50
C PRO A 128 -14.37 -9.31 -3.35
N PHE A 129 -14.22 -7.99 -3.26
CA PHE A 129 -14.88 -7.18 -2.22
C PHE A 129 -16.40 -7.17 -2.39
N GLU A 130 -16.89 -7.00 -3.61
CA GLU A 130 -18.33 -6.97 -3.89
C GLU A 130 -18.99 -8.33 -3.63
N ALA A 131 -18.33 -9.42 -4.00
CA ALA A 131 -18.82 -10.76 -3.74
C ALA A 131 -18.76 -11.11 -2.23
N ALA A 132 -17.68 -10.73 -1.55
CA ALA A 132 -17.52 -10.98 -0.11
C ALA A 132 -18.55 -10.21 0.73
N LYS A 133 -18.91 -8.98 0.35
CA LYS A 133 -20.01 -8.21 0.99
C LYS A 133 -21.37 -8.91 0.85
N GLN A 134 -21.54 -9.76 -0.16
CA GLN A 134 -22.73 -10.60 -0.36
C GLN A 134 -22.63 -11.98 0.32
N GLY A 135 -21.58 -12.24 1.10
CA GLY A 135 -21.39 -13.47 1.87
C GLY A 135 -20.73 -14.60 1.08
N ASP A 136 -20.10 -14.33 -0.07
CA ASP A 136 -19.35 -15.36 -0.81
C ASP A 136 -18.13 -15.82 -0.03
N LYS A 137 -18.13 -17.08 0.40
CA LYS A 137 -17.05 -17.65 1.21
C LYS A 137 -15.72 -17.71 0.48
N VAL A 138 -15.73 -17.94 -0.83
CA VAL A 138 -14.52 -18.01 -1.67
C VAL A 138 -13.89 -16.63 -1.77
N ALA A 139 -14.69 -15.60 -2.00
CA ALA A 139 -14.20 -14.22 -2.06
C ALA A 139 -13.68 -13.76 -0.69
N ILE A 140 -14.34 -14.15 0.41
CA ILE A 140 -13.87 -13.87 1.78
C ILE A 140 -12.49 -14.50 2.00
N GLU A 141 -12.29 -15.77 1.62
CA GLU A 141 -10.99 -16.45 1.76
C GLU A 141 -9.88 -15.76 0.95
N VAL A 142 -10.16 -15.33 -0.28
CA VAL A 142 -9.22 -14.55 -1.10
C VAL A 142 -8.81 -13.26 -0.38
N LEU A 143 -9.79 -12.54 0.17
CA LEU A 143 -9.53 -11.28 0.88
C LEU A 143 -8.82 -11.50 2.22
N ASP A 144 -9.15 -12.55 2.97
CA ASP A 144 -8.49 -12.87 4.24
C ASP A 144 -7.01 -13.19 4.02
N ASN A 145 -6.68 -13.91 2.94
CA ASN A 145 -5.29 -14.15 2.54
C ASN A 145 -4.58 -12.86 2.12
N TYR A 146 -5.24 -12.00 1.35
CA TYR A 146 -4.70 -10.69 0.97
C TYR A 146 -4.39 -9.82 2.19
N ILE A 147 -5.35 -9.72 3.12
CA ILE A 147 -5.23 -8.95 4.37
C ILE A 147 -4.11 -9.52 5.24
N LYS A 148 -3.97 -10.84 5.29
CA LYS A 148 -2.87 -11.50 6.02
C LYS A 148 -1.51 -11.03 5.50
N TYR A 149 -1.27 -11.11 4.21
CA TYR A 149 0.04 -10.72 3.65
C TYR A 149 0.30 -9.21 3.78
N LEU A 150 -0.70 -8.38 3.51
CA LEU A 150 -0.59 -6.93 3.71
C LEU A 150 -0.32 -6.60 5.19
N GLY A 151 -1.03 -7.27 6.10
CA GLY A 151 -0.87 -7.10 7.54
C GLY A 151 0.51 -7.51 8.05
N GLU A 152 1.07 -8.63 7.58
CA GLU A 152 2.44 -9.04 7.93
C GLU A 152 3.48 -8.03 7.44
N GLY A 153 3.33 -7.50 6.22
CA GLY A 153 4.18 -6.41 5.73
C GLY A 153 4.10 -5.18 6.62
N ILE A 154 2.90 -4.74 6.99
CA ILE A 154 2.68 -3.60 7.89
C ILE A 154 3.31 -3.87 9.26
N LEU A 155 3.14 -5.06 9.84
CA LEU A 155 3.72 -5.43 11.13
C LEU A 155 5.25 -5.39 11.12
N ASN A 156 5.89 -5.83 10.01
CA ASN A 156 7.34 -5.72 9.84
C ASN A 156 7.77 -4.23 9.87
N PHE A 157 7.05 -3.35 9.16
CA PHE A 157 7.35 -1.92 9.17
C PHE A 157 7.08 -1.28 10.52
N CYS A 158 6.04 -1.70 11.22
CA CYS A 158 5.78 -1.28 12.60
C CYS A 158 6.92 -1.66 13.55
N ASN A 159 7.51 -2.85 13.38
CA ASN A 159 8.63 -3.30 14.20
C ASN A 159 9.93 -2.54 13.91
N ILE A 160 10.14 -2.09 12.67
CA ILE A 160 11.37 -1.40 12.26
C ILE A 160 11.29 0.11 12.57
N PHE A 161 10.16 0.75 12.23
CA PHE A 161 10.03 2.22 12.22
C PHE A 161 9.18 2.75 13.36
N ARG A 162 8.32 1.92 13.94
CA ARG A 162 7.35 2.32 14.97
C ARG A 162 6.55 3.58 14.59
N PRO A 163 5.85 3.60 13.45
CA PRO A 163 5.13 4.78 13.01
C PRO A 163 3.96 5.14 13.94
N ASN A 164 3.56 6.41 13.93
CA ASN A 164 2.33 6.84 14.59
C ASN A 164 1.08 6.34 13.84
N VAL A 165 1.18 6.27 12.52
CA VAL A 165 0.08 5.86 11.62
C VAL A 165 0.64 5.20 10.37
N VAL A 166 -0.11 4.27 9.80
CA VAL A 166 0.12 3.72 8.45
C VAL A 166 -0.98 4.22 7.54
N VAL A 167 -0.62 4.86 6.44
CA VAL A 167 -1.55 5.39 5.44
C VAL A 167 -1.59 4.45 4.24
N LEU A 168 -2.77 4.01 3.82
CA LEU A 168 -2.95 3.24 2.59
C LEU A 168 -3.61 4.09 1.51
N SER A 169 -3.02 4.09 0.33
CA SER A 169 -3.53 4.74 -0.88
C SER A 169 -3.64 3.75 -2.04
N GLY A 170 -4.10 4.23 -3.18
CA GLY A 170 -4.25 3.43 -4.40
C GLY A 170 -5.63 2.79 -4.53
N GLY A 171 -5.83 2.08 -5.65
CA GLY A 171 -7.15 1.58 -6.03
C GLY A 171 -7.78 0.60 -5.03
N ILE A 172 -6.96 -0.18 -4.31
CA ILE A 172 -7.45 -1.13 -3.31
C ILE A 172 -7.94 -0.43 -2.05
N ALA A 173 -7.36 0.70 -1.67
CA ALA A 173 -7.81 1.49 -0.52
C ALA A 173 -9.25 1.98 -0.66
N ASN A 174 -9.76 2.12 -1.89
CA ASN A 174 -11.16 2.47 -2.17
C ASN A 174 -12.18 1.39 -1.75
N ALA A 175 -11.74 0.22 -1.28
CA ALA A 175 -12.63 -0.78 -0.69
C ALA A 175 -13.28 -0.31 0.62
N GLY A 176 -12.73 0.76 1.24
CA GLY A 176 -13.28 1.43 2.41
C GLY A 176 -13.24 0.54 3.67
N ASP A 177 -14.23 0.71 4.54
CA ASP A 177 -14.28 0.07 5.85
C ASP A 177 -14.09 -1.46 5.81
N TYR A 178 -14.52 -2.10 4.72
CA TYR A 178 -14.32 -3.54 4.57
C TYR A 178 -12.83 -3.94 4.65
N LEU A 179 -11.95 -3.13 4.07
CA LEU A 179 -10.51 -3.34 4.14
C LEU A 179 -9.95 -2.84 5.48
N PHE A 180 -10.28 -1.60 5.86
CA PHE A 180 -9.64 -0.94 7.01
C PHE A 180 -10.01 -1.58 8.33
N ASP A 181 -11.25 -2.01 8.54
CA ASP A 181 -11.65 -2.72 9.76
C ASP A 181 -10.91 -4.05 9.91
N ARG A 182 -10.79 -4.81 8.78
CA ARG A 182 -10.11 -6.10 8.81
C ARG A 182 -8.62 -5.98 9.00
N ILE A 183 -7.96 -5.03 8.34
CA ILE A 183 -6.51 -4.85 8.49
C ILE A 183 -6.17 -4.36 9.90
N ASN A 184 -6.93 -3.39 10.44
CA ASN A 184 -6.74 -2.91 11.80
C ASN A 184 -6.98 -4.03 12.82
N LYS A 185 -8.04 -4.84 12.64
CA LYS A 185 -8.27 -6.02 13.47
C LYS A 185 -7.13 -7.03 13.38
N TYR A 186 -6.57 -7.23 12.17
CA TYR A 186 -5.49 -8.18 11.96
C TYR A 186 -4.22 -7.77 12.71
N ILE A 187 -3.81 -6.50 12.65
CA ILE A 187 -2.55 -6.02 13.22
C ILE A 187 -2.62 -5.74 14.72
N LYS A 188 -3.81 -5.50 15.27
CA LYS A 188 -4.03 -4.99 16.63
C LYS A 188 -3.24 -5.76 17.70
N ASP A 189 -3.42 -7.07 17.76
CA ASP A 189 -2.83 -7.92 18.81
C ASP A 189 -1.55 -8.64 18.36
N ARG A 190 -1.08 -8.38 17.15
CA ARG A 190 0.12 -8.98 16.55
C ARG A 190 1.32 -8.06 16.56
N ASN A 191 1.11 -6.77 16.76
CA ASN A 191 2.18 -5.80 16.80
C ASN A 191 3.06 -6.02 18.06
N TYR A 192 4.37 -6.03 17.89
CA TYR A 192 5.30 -6.20 19.01
C TYR A 192 5.03 -5.14 20.10
N GLY A 193 4.91 -5.60 21.34
CA GLY A 193 4.66 -4.70 22.47
C GLY A 193 3.25 -4.07 22.50
N TYR A 194 2.26 -4.63 21.83
CA TYR A 194 0.92 -4.04 21.70
C TYR A 194 0.25 -3.67 23.03
N LYS A 195 0.57 -4.37 24.14
CA LYS A 195 0.07 -4.05 25.48
C LYS A 195 0.80 -2.90 26.16
N MET A 196 1.98 -2.52 25.69
CA MET A 196 2.89 -1.56 26.33
C MET A 196 3.13 -0.31 25.49
N THR A 197 2.65 -0.29 24.26
CA THR A 197 2.92 0.78 23.29
C THR A 197 1.60 1.30 22.70
N PRO A 198 1.54 2.56 22.25
CA PRO A 198 0.37 3.09 21.57
C PRO A 198 -0.02 2.23 20.36
N GLU A 199 -1.32 2.10 20.13
CA GLU A 199 -1.86 1.38 18.96
C GLU A 199 -1.47 2.12 17.66
N VAL A 200 -0.90 1.38 16.71
CA VAL A 200 -0.69 1.90 15.35
C VAL A 200 -1.96 1.62 14.55
N LYS A 201 -2.53 2.67 13.95
CA LYS A 201 -3.72 2.57 13.11
C LYS A 201 -3.35 2.61 11.63
N VAL A 202 -4.10 1.86 10.85
CA VAL A 202 -4.07 1.93 9.39
C VAL A 202 -5.26 2.76 8.93
N VAL A 203 -5.01 3.83 8.19
CA VAL A 203 -6.03 4.79 7.74
C VAL A 203 -5.97 4.98 6.22
N PRO A 204 -7.08 5.38 5.58
CA PRO A 204 -7.07 5.76 4.17
C PRO A 204 -6.32 7.08 3.96
N ALA A 205 -5.70 7.22 2.77
CA ALA A 205 -5.19 8.50 2.28
C ALA A 205 -6.35 9.49 2.07
N GLU A 206 -6.13 10.78 2.39
CA GLU A 206 -7.14 11.84 2.27
C GLU A 206 -7.05 12.59 0.94
N LEU A 207 -5.85 12.74 0.36
CA LEU A 207 -5.63 13.54 -0.85
C LEU A 207 -5.90 12.76 -2.16
N GLY A 208 -6.07 11.45 -2.08
CA GLY A 208 -6.39 10.62 -3.22
C GLY A 208 -5.37 10.74 -4.35
N TYR A 209 -5.86 10.99 -5.58
CA TYR A 209 -4.99 11.11 -6.78
C TYR A 209 -4.13 12.37 -6.81
N ASP A 210 -4.40 13.37 -5.97
CA ASP A 210 -3.63 14.61 -5.94
C ASP A 210 -2.45 14.55 -4.96
N SER A 211 -2.34 13.48 -4.15
CA SER A 211 -1.28 13.32 -3.16
C SER A 211 0.13 13.49 -3.76
N GLY A 212 0.39 12.88 -4.93
CA GLY A 212 1.68 12.99 -5.62
C GLY A 212 2.00 14.41 -6.09
N LYS A 213 1.03 15.13 -6.65
CA LYS A 213 1.20 16.52 -7.12
C LYS A 213 1.44 17.47 -5.95
N ILE A 214 0.63 17.33 -4.90
CA ILE A 214 0.74 18.14 -3.68
C ILE A 214 2.08 17.86 -3.00
N GLY A 215 2.49 16.60 -2.91
CA GLY A 215 3.76 16.21 -2.34
C GLY A 215 4.97 16.68 -3.15
N ALA A 216 4.90 16.63 -4.49
CA ALA A 216 5.96 17.20 -5.34
C ALA A 216 6.14 18.70 -5.08
N ALA A 217 5.05 19.45 -4.93
CA ALA A 217 5.13 20.86 -4.53
C ALA A 217 5.71 21.03 -3.11
N ALA A 218 5.36 20.13 -2.19
CA ALA A 218 5.80 20.16 -0.79
C ALA A 218 7.32 19.96 -0.62
N LEU A 219 8.01 19.33 -1.60
CA LEU A 219 9.47 19.18 -1.57
C LEU A 219 10.22 20.52 -1.42
N PHE A 220 9.63 21.64 -1.87
CA PHE A 220 10.25 22.95 -1.76
C PHE A 220 10.08 23.60 -0.39
N PHE A 221 9.33 22.98 0.53
CA PHE A 221 9.11 23.46 1.90
C PHE A 221 9.83 22.60 2.96
N GLU A 222 10.71 21.70 2.54
CA GLU A 222 11.56 20.87 3.41
C GLU A 222 12.92 21.50 3.70
#